data_2b934fbecf9d0353f724a35d12ecc7c3
#
_entry.id   2b934fbecf9d0353f724a35d12ecc7c3
#
_cell.length_a   1.000
_cell.length_b   1.000
_cell.length_c   1.000
_cell.angle_alpha   90.00
_cell.angle_beta   90.00
_cell.angle_gamma   90.00
#
_symmetry.space_group_name_H-M   'P 1'
#
loop_
_entity.id
_entity.type
_entity.pdbx_description
1 polymer ?
#
loop_
_entity_poly.entity_id
_entity_poly.type
_entity_poly.pdbx_seq_one_letter_code
_entity_poly.pdbx_strand_id
1 'polypeptide(L)'
;MKNEIPRREFLEMLSALGFGALVSTAKDAWGLEAVSNPLASYPDRDWERVYRDLWSYDSKFTFLCAPNDTHNCILNAYVRQGVVTRIGPTMRYGEAADLAGNRTTNRWDPRVCQKGLALTRRFYGDRRVNQCMVRAGYQLWYKEGFPRASDGLPLRKYFDRGRDQWVRISHDEAAKIVAASLKNIAETYSGEEGKRRLQAQHYDEAVIEAMKGAGTQSLKFRGGMPLLGITRIFGLY
;
A
#
# COMPACT_ATOMS: atom_id res chain seq x y z
N MET A 1 49.92 13.89 15.46
CA MET A 1 49.27 14.96 14.69
C MET A 1 48.89 14.35 13.35
N LYS A 2 47.62 14.07 13.13
CA LYS A 2 47.13 13.62 11.82
C LYS A 2 46.95 14.86 10.93
N ASN A 3 47.78 15.01 9.93
CA ASN A 3 47.58 16.03 8.90
C ASN A 3 46.38 15.60 8.04
N GLU A 4 45.20 16.04 8.37
CA GLU A 4 44.03 15.92 7.49
C GLU A 4 44.12 17.03 6.46
N ILE A 5 44.31 16.64 5.19
CA ILE A 5 44.30 17.59 4.06
C ILE A 5 42.85 17.99 3.84
N PRO A 6 42.48 19.30 3.88
CA PRO A 6 41.13 19.74 3.57
C PRO A 6 40.69 19.28 2.16
N ARG A 7 39.42 18.88 2.05
CA ARG A 7 38.85 18.37 0.80
C ARG A 7 39.09 19.28 -0.41
N ARG A 8 39.16 20.58 -0.20
CA ARG A 8 39.42 21.57 -1.23
C ARG A 8 40.87 21.49 -1.72
N GLU A 9 41.84 21.41 -0.84
CA GLU A 9 43.26 21.25 -1.17
C GLU A 9 43.51 19.91 -1.89
N PHE A 10 42.82 18.86 -1.48
CA PHE A 10 42.88 17.56 -2.15
C PHE A 10 42.38 17.65 -3.61
N LEU A 11 41.28 18.37 -3.86
CA LEU A 11 40.73 18.58 -5.19
C LEU A 11 41.61 19.49 -6.05
N GLU A 12 42.25 20.50 -5.47
CA GLU A 12 43.20 21.38 -6.15
C GLU A 12 44.51 20.64 -6.49
N MET A 13 44.97 19.75 -5.62
CA MET A 13 46.10 18.86 -5.91
C MET A 13 45.76 17.86 -7.03
N LEU A 14 44.56 17.30 -7.04
CA LEU A 14 44.11 16.44 -8.12
C LEU A 14 43.99 17.14 -9.46
N SER A 15 43.57 18.40 -9.49
CA SER A 15 43.49 19.21 -10.70
C SER A 15 44.87 19.67 -11.18
N ALA A 16 45.82 19.95 -10.29
CA ALA A 16 47.19 20.35 -10.62
C ALA A 16 48.06 19.19 -11.12
N LEU A 17 47.80 17.96 -10.65
CA LEU A 17 48.52 16.74 -11.12
C LEU A 17 48.04 16.22 -12.48
N GLY A 18 47.07 16.90 -13.08
CA GLY A 18 46.50 16.53 -14.36
C GLY A 18 45.85 15.15 -14.33
N PHE A 19 44.57 15.11 -14.50
CA PHE A 19 43.76 13.86 -14.55
C PHE A 19 44.35 12.82 -15.52
N GLY A 20 45.15 13.29 -16.52
CA GLY A 20 45.87 12.47 -17.49
C GLY A 20 46.97 11.60 -16.88
N ALA A 21 47.71 12.09 -15.88
CA ALA A 21 48.79 11.31 -15.25
C ALA A 21 48.25 10.20 -14.34
N LEU A 22 47.16 10.46 -13.64
CA LEU A 22 46.46 9.44 -12.80
C LEU A 22 45.83 8.33 -13.66
N VAL A 23 45.29 8.68 -14.83
CA VAL A 23 44.73 7.71 -15.78
C VAL A 23 45.82 6.88 -16.43
N SER A 24 46.99 7.46 -16.71
CA SER A 24 48.11 6.71 -17.30
C SER A 24 48.74 5.71 -16.33
N THR A 25 48.90 6.11 -15.05
CA THR A 25 49.43 5.19 -14.00
C THR A 25 48.43 4.11 -13.60
N ALA A 26 47.15 4.43 -13.64
CA ALA A 26 46.10 3.43 -13.40
C ALA A 26 45.99 2.42 -14.55
N LYS A 27 46.30 2.85 -15.78
CA LYS A 27 46.40 1.97 -16.95
C LYS A 27 47.40 0.85 -16.79
N ASP A 28 48.60 1.20 -16.34
CA ASP A 28 49.70 0.25 -16.19
C ASP A 28 49.47 -0.67 -14.97
N ALA A 29 48.84 -0.14 -13.91
CA ALA A 29 48.54 -0.90 -12.71
C ALA A 29 47.39 -1.90 -12.89
N TRP A 30 46.43 -1.63 -13.78
CA TRP A 30 45.21 -2.43 -13.94
C TRP A 30 45.10 -3.11 -15.30
N GLY A 31 46.13 -3.02 -16.15
CA GLY A 31 46.15 -3.65 -17.46
C GLY A 31 45.04 -3.15 -18.40
N LEU A 32 44.60 -1.91 -18.20
CA LEU A 32 43.54 -1.32 -19.01
C LEU A 32 44.12 -0.79 -20.33
N GLU A 33 43.81 -1.43 -21.42
CA GLU A 33 44.17 -0.94 -22.77
C GLU A 33 43.25 0.20 -23.23
N ALA A 34 43.81 1.18 -23.89
CA ALA A 34 43.01 2.24 -24.49
C ALA A 34 42.24 1.69 -25.68
N VAL A 35 40.94 1.66 -25.58
CA VAL A 35 40.05 1.20 -26.64
C VAL A 35 39.63 2.41 -27.48
N SER A 36 39.94 2.37 -28.77
CA SER A 36 39.63 3.46 -29.74
C SER A 36 38.12 3.69 -29.89
N ASN A 37 37.35 2.63 -29.81
CA ASN A 37 35.89 2.66 -29.76
C ASN A 37 35.38 1.65 -28.73
N PRO A 38 35.05 2.08 -27.51
CA PRO A 38 34.53 1.19 -26.47
C PRO A 38 33.32 0.37 -26.92
N LEU A 39 32.50 0.93 -27.79
CA LEU A 39 31.31 0.25 -28.30
C LEU A 39 31.64 -0.88 -29.29
N ALA A 40 32.73 -0.77 -30.03
CA ALA A 40 33.19 -1.80 -30.95
C ALA A 40 33.85 -2.98 -30.21
N SER A 41 34.46 -2.72 -29.06
CA SER A 41 35.15 -3.74 -28.24
C SER A 41 34.25 -4.54 -27.34
N TYR A 42 32.96 -4.21 -27.27
CA TYR A 42 31.92 -4.99 -26.57
C TYR A 42 30.89 -5.50 -27.58
N PRO A 43 31.28 -6.38 -28.52
CA PRO A 43 30.39 -6.82 -29.61
C PRO A 43 29.12 -7.47 -29.07
N ASP A 44 29.19 -8.15 -27.93
CA ASP A 44 28.06 -8.89 -27.37
C ASP A 44 27.17 -8.06 -26.48
N ARG A 45 27.67 -6.93 -25.94
CA ARG A 45 26.91 -6.02 -25.06
C ARG A 45 25.90 -6.75 -24.16
N ASP A 46 26.28 -7.93 -23.67
CA ASP A 46 25.37 -8.83 -22.91
C ASP A 46 24.76 -8.17 -21.67
N TRP A 47 25.51 -7.29 -21.02
CA TRP A 47 25.01 -6.52 -19.90
C TRP A 47 23.86 -5.58 -20.31
N GLU A 48 23.91 -4.98 -21.50
CA GLU A 48 22.80 -4.16 -22.00
C GLU A 48 21.58 -5.01 -22.32
N ARG A 49 21.79 -6.21 -22.88
CA ARG A 49 20.70 -7.14 -23.15
C ARG A 49 20.00 -7.53 -21.87
N VAL A 50 20.75 -7.90 -20.82
CA VAL A 50 20.21 -8.19 -19.50
C VAL A 50 19.42 -7.01 -18.96
N TYR A 51 19.96 -5.80 -19.09
CA TYR A 51 19.30 -4.58 -18.65
C TYR A 51 18.01 -4.29 -19.42
N ARG A 52 18.04 -4.43 -20.73
CA ARG A 52 16.87 -4.28 -21.59
C ARG A 52 15.81 -5.33 -21.31
N ASP A 53 16.22 -6.56 -21.06
CA ASP A 53 15.31 -7.66 -20.73
C ASP A 53 14.60 -7.43 -19.40
N LEU A 54 15.30 -6.89 -18.39
CA LEU A 54 14.69 -6.49 -17.13
C LEU A 54 13.58 -5.44 -17.30
N TRP A 55 13.71 -4.57 -18.31
CA TRP A 55 12.76 -3.49 -18.58
C TRP A 55 11.75 -3.83 -19.67
N SER A 56 11.90 -4.97 -20.36
CA SER A 56 10.96 -5.42 -21.38
C SER A 56 9.59 -5.76 -20.78
N TYR A 57 8.56 -5.57 -21.57
CA TYR A 57 7.18 -5.92 -21.19
C TYR A 57 6.39 -6.26 -22.45
N ASP A 58 5.41 -7.16 -22.30
CA ASP A 58 4.53 -7.59 -23.36
C ASP A 58 3.33 -6.65 -23.50
N SER A 59 2.85 -6.14 -22.38
CA SER A 59 1.75 -5.21 -22.30
C SER A 59 1.89 -4.24 -21.14
N LYS A 60 1.12 -3.17 -21.19
CA LYS A 60 0.99 -2.23 -20.08
C LYS A 60 -0.45 -1.77 -19.95
N PHE A 61 -0.86 -1.48 -18.74
CA PHE A 61 -2.14 -0.81 -18.48
C PHE A 61 -1.95 0.32 -17.46
N THR A 62 -2.83 1.29 -17.56
CA THR A 62 -2.86 2.43 -16.63
C THR A 62 -3.89 2.19 -15.56
N PHE A 63 -3.56 2.50 -14.32
CA PHE A 63 -4.45 2.35 -13.19
C PHE A 63 -4.30 3.49 -12.19
N LEU A 64 -5.32 3.67 -11.37
CA LEU A 64 -5.31 4.65 -10.30
C LEU A 64 -4.74 4.02 -9.03
N CYS A 65 -3.67 4.60 -8.51
CA CYS A 65 -3.05 4.17 -7.27
C CYS A 65 -3.78 4.75 -6.08
N ALA A 66 -4.41 3.90 -5.28
CA ALA A 66 -5.11 4.31 -4.08
C ALA A 66 -4.79 3.40 -2.88
N PRO A 67 -3.51 3.13 -2.56
CA PRO A 67 -3.20 2.17 -1.51
C PRO A 67 -3.47 2.73 -0.12
N ASN A 68 -3.31 4.02 0.11
CA ASN A 68 -3.38 4.55 1.46
C ASN A 68 -3.41 6.08 1.59
N ASP A 69 -3.50 6.84 0.50
CA ASP A 69 -3.50 8.29 0.54
C ASP A 69 -4.36 8.89 -0.59
N THR A 70 -4.50 10.21 -0.55
CA THR A 70 -5.41 10.98 -1.40
C THR A 70 -4.86 11.37 -2.75
N HIS A 71 -3.64 11.00 -3.08
CA HIS A 71 -2.97 11.58 -4.23
C HIS A 71 -3.52 11.08 -5.57
N ASN A 72 -4.24 9.95 -5.56
CA ASN A 72 -4.85 9.38 -6.76
C ASN A 72 -3.88 9.34 -7.96
N CYS A 73 -2.64 8.94 -7.72
CA CYS A 73 -1.61 8.90 -8.74
C CYS A 73 -2.01 7.96 -9.86
N ILE A 74 -1.91 8.42 -11.10
CA ILE A 74 -2.11 7.59 -12.28
C ILE A 74 -0.79 6.90 -12.60
N LEU A 75 -0.78 5.57 -12.57
CA LEU A 75 0.40 4.74 -12.74
C LEU A 75 0.25 3.80 -13.92
N ASN A 76 1.38 3.42 -14.50
CA ASN A 76 1.47 2.34 -15.46
C ASN A 76 1.99 1.07 -14.80
N ALA A 77 1.27 -0.03 -14.97
CA ALA A 77 1.74 -1.37 -14.67
C ALA A 77 2.30 -1.99 -15.96
N TYR A 78 3.52 -2.49 -15.91
CA TYR A 78 4.20 -3.17 -17.01
C TYR A 78 4.14 -4.67 -16.76
N VAL A 79 3.56 -5.40 -17.71
CA VAL A 79 3.28 -6.83 -17.60
C VAL A 79 4.23 -7.60 -18.51
N ARG A 80 4.79 -8.67 -18.00
CA ARG A 80 5.58 -9.65 -18.76
C ARG A 80 5.09 -11.04 -18.41
N GLN A 81 4.69 -11.79 -19.41
CA GLN A 81 4.15 -13.17 -19.23
C GLN A 81 3.03 -13.24 -18.19
N GLY A 82 2.11 -12.27 -18.20
CA GLY A 82 0.99 -12.22 -17.26
C GLY A 82 1.32 -11.71 -15.85
N VAL A 83 2.58 -11.36 -15.57
CA VAL A 83 3.03 -10.87 -14.26
C VAL A 83 3.37 -9.39 -14.36
N VAL A 84 2.89 -8.59 -13.41
CA VAL A 84 3.30 -7.18 -13.30
C VAL A 84 4.71 -7.13 -12.73
N THR A 85 5.68 -6.84 -13.59
CA THR A 85 7.09 -6.82 -13.21
C THR A 85 7.55 -5.47 -12.66
N ARG A 86 6.88 -4.40 -13.10
CA ARG A 86 7.27 -3.04 -12.75
C ARG A 86 6.06 -2.12 -12.73
N ILE A 87 6.10 -1.12 -11.86
CA ILE A 87 5.16 0.00 -11.82
C ILE A 87 5.96 1.29 -11.98
N GLY A 88 5.43 2.20 -12.75
CA GLY A 88 6.03 3.51 -12.97
C GLY A 88 4.98 4.60 -13.12
N PRO A 89 5.39 5.87 -13.12
CA PRO A 89 4.50 6.98 -13.38
C PRO A 89 3.98 6.95 -14.82
N THR A 90 2.78 7.48 -15.04
CA THR A 90 2.35 7.84 -16.38
C THR A 90 2.74 9.27 -16.69
N MET A 91 3.13 9.52 -17.94
CA MET A 91 3.37 10.88 -18.44
C MET A 91 2.11 11.52 -19.04
N ARG A 92 0.97 10.82 -18.96
CA ARG A 92 -0.28 11.21 -19.64
C ARG A 92 -1.27 11.95 -18.73
N TYR A 93 -0.81 12.65 -17.72
CA TYR A 93 -1.70 13.41 -16.85
C TYR A 93 -2.52 14.48 -17.60
N GLY A 94 -1.92 15.12 -18.61
CA GLY A 94 -2.61 16.12 -19.42
C GLY A 94 -3.73 15.55 -20.32
N GLU A 95 -3.79 14.23 -20.49
CA GLU A 95 -4.84 13.56 -21.26
C GLU A 95 -6.04 13.17 -20.38
N ALA A 96 -5.88 13.16 -19.06
CA ALA A 96 -6.96 12.83 -18.16
C ALA A 96 -7.95 14.01 -18.07
N ALA A 97 -9.21 13.71 -18.35
CA ALA A 97 -10.31 14.65 -18.16
C ALA A 97 -11.30 14.11 -17.13
N ASP A 98 -11.92 14.99 -16.37
CA ASP A 98 -13.07 14.64 -15.55
C ASP A 98 -14.36 14.54 -16.40
N LEU A 99 -15.47 14.17 -15.76
CA LEU A 99 -16.77 14.06 -16.43
C LEU A 99 -17.30 15.42 -16.96
N ALA A 100 -16.77 16.52 -16.47
CA ALA A 100 -17.10 17.88 -16.91
C ALA A 100 -16.18 18.39 -18.03
N GLY A 101 -15.22 17.56 -18.47
CA GLY A 101 -14.26 17.92 -19.51
C GLY A 101 -13.06 18.73 -19.03
N ASN A 102 -12.91 18.96 -17.73
CA ASN A 102 -11.74 19.62 -17.20
C ASN A 102 -10.53 18.71 -17.34
N ARG A 103 -9.46 19.23 -17.92
CA ARG A 103 -8.20 18.48 -18.08
C ARG A 103 -7.22 18.81 -16.99
N THR A 104 -6.43 17.82 -16.59
CA THR A 104 -5.27 18.03 -15.74
C THR A 104 -4.25 18.90 -16.48
N THR A 105 -3.53 19.75 -15.74
CA THR A 105 -2.55 20.63 -16.37
C THR A 105 -1.28 19.86 -16.74
N ASN A 106 -0.64 20.22 -17.85
CA ASN A 106 0.68 19.67 -18.25
C ASN A 106 1.83 20.07 -17.28
N ARG A 107 1.52 20.91 -16.28
CA ARG A 107 2.47 21.36 -15.26
C ARG A 107 2.63 20.37 -14.10
N TRP A 108 1.83 19.33 -14.07
CA TRP A 108 1.98 18.28 -13.05
C TRP A 108 3.06 17.30 -13.48
N ASP A 109 4.19 17.35 -12.80
CA ASP A 109 5.16 16.28 -12.91
C ASP A 109 4.54 14.98 -12.41
N PRO A 110 4.65 13.90 -13.17
CA PRO A 110 4.19 12.60 -12.71
C PRO A 110 5.02 12.16 -11.52
N ARG A 111 4.47 12.29 -10.32
CA ARG A 111 5.13 11.90 -9.09
C ARG A 111 4.54 10.60 -8.59
N VAL A 112 5.42 9.68 -8.26
CA VAL A 112 5.04 8.41 -7.65
C VAL A 112 5.77 8.31 -6.31
N CYS A 113 5.02 8.09 -5.25
CA CYS A 113 5.63 7.80 -3.96
C CYS A 113 6.12 6.35 -3.92
N GLN A 114 6.98 6.05 -2.95
CA GLN A 114 7.53 4.70 -2.78
C GLN A 114 6.46 3.63 -2.57
N LYS A 115 5.31 3.96 -2.00
CA LYS A 115 4.19 3.02 -1.81
C LYS A 115 3.65 2.52 -3.15
N GLY A 116 3.45 3.42 -4.11
CA GLY A 116 3.01 3.06 -5.46
C GLY A 116 4.04 2.19 -6.19
N LEU A 117 5.31 2.56 -6.11
CA LEU A 117 6.40 1.79 -6.72
C LEU A 117 6.58 0.40 -6.09
N ALA A 118 6.30 0.26 -4.79
CA ALA A 118 6.43 -0.99 -4.06
C ALA A 118 5.23 -1.95 -4.21
N LEU A 119 4.21 -1.60 -4.99
CA LEU A 119 3.01 -2.44 -5.14
C LEU A 119 3.32 -3.84 -5.65
N THR A 120 4.30 -4.01 -6.56
CA THR A 120 4.72 -5.33 -7.03
C THR A 120 5.19 -6.22 -5.89
N ARG A 121 6.02 -5.68 -5.00
CA ARG A 121 6.48 -6.41 -3.80
C ARG A 121 5.33 -6.73 -2.84
N ARG A 122 4.33 -5.87 -2.79
CA ARG A 122 3.16 -6.06 -1.96
C ARG A 122 2.23 -7.14 -2.52
N PHE A 123 2.07 -7.20 -3.84
CA PHE A 123 1.21 -8.19 -4.49
C PHE A 123 1.82 -9.58 -4.55
N TYR A 124 3.13 -9.68 -4.79
CA TYR A 124 3.83 -10.96 -4.98
C TYR A 124 4.72 -11.33 -3.80
N GLY A 125 4.74 -10.52 -2.75
CA GLY A 125 5.52 -10.81 -1.54
C GLY A 125 4.96 -11.97 -0.73
N ASP A 126 5.84 -12.68 -0.07
CA ASP A 126 5.54 -13.81 0.81
C ASP A 126 4.66 -13.44 2.02
N ARG A 127 4.66 -12.15 2.39
CA ARG A 127 3.80 -11.60 3.46
C ARG A 127 2.37 -11.30 3.03
N ARG A 128 2.04 -11.52 1.76
CA ARG A 128 0.68 -11.30 1.29
C ARG A 128 -0.28 -12.29 1.93
N VAL A 129 -1.37 -11.79 2.49
CA VAL A 129 -2.48 -12.62 2.97
C VAL A 129 -3.28 -13.10 1.76
N ASN A 130 -3.16 -14.38 1.44
CA ASN A 130 -3.79 -15.01 0.25
C ASN A 130 -5.15 -15.64 0.56
N GLN A 131 -5.52 -15.74 1.83
CA GLN A 131 -6.77 -16.35 2.28
C GLN A 131 -7.39 -15.52 3.38
N CYS A 132 -8.71 -15.56 3.50
CA CYS A 132 -9.39 -14.99 4.64
C CYS A 132 -8.95 -15.70 5.90
N MET A 133 -8.77 -14.93 6.97
CA MET A 133 -8.36 -15.45 8.27
C MET A 133 -9.22 -14.81 9.35
N VAL A 134 -9.57 -15.59 10.34
CA VAL A 134 -10.31 -15.17 11.54
C VAL A 134 -9.53 -15.56 12.79
N ARG A 135 -9.63 -14.79 13.84
CA ARG A 135 -9.07 -15.19 15.14
C ARG A 135 -9.85 -16.36 15.70
N ALA A 136 -9.17 -17.35 16.25
CA ALA A 136 -9.80 -18.57 16.78
C ALA A 136 -10.86 -18.25 17.84
N GLY A 137 -10.57 -17.35 18.78
CA GLY A 137 -11.51 -16.91 19.78
C GLY A 137 -12.73 -16.21 19.19
N TYR A 138 -12.55 -15.37 18.15
CA TYR A 138 -13.66 -14.74 17.45
C TYR A 138 -14.53 -15.76 16.72
N GLN A 139 -13.93 -16.75 16.07
CA GLN A 139 -14.67 -17.83 15.41
C GLN A 139 -15.50 -18.64 16.43
N LEU A 140 -14.92 -18.92 17.60
CA LEU A 140 -15.63 -19.60 18.68
C LEU A 140 -16.81 -18.76 19.18
N TRP A 141 -16.59 -17.46 19.40
CA TRP A 141 -17.64 -16.53 19.82
C TRP A 141 -18.81 -16.48 18.82
N TYR A 142 -18.50 -16.48 17.51
CA TYR A 142 -19.51 -16.60 16.47
C TYR A 142 -20.27 -17.92 16.52
N LYS A 143 -19.54 -19.05 16.64
CA LYS A 143 -20.14 -20.39 16.70
C LYS A 143 -21.06 -20.60 17.91
N GLU A 144 -20.74 -19.96 19.02
CA GLU A 144 -21.54 -19.98 20.25
C GLU A 144 -22.68 -18.96 20.25
N GLY A 145 -22.94 -18.27 19.14
CA GLY A 145 -24.06 -17.33 19.01
C GLY A 145 -23.83 -15.97 19.68
N PHE A 146 -22.56 -15.53 19.73
CA PHE A 146 -22.17 -14.22 20.26
C PHE A 146 -22.50 -13.97 21.74
N PRO A 147 -22.16 -14.87 22.67
CA PRO A 147 -22.48 -14.68 24.09
C PRO A 147 -21.85 -13.38 24.63
N ARG A 148 -22.67 -12.64 25.39
CA ARG A 148 -22.32 -11.33 25.94
C ARG A 148 -22.58 -11.28 27.46
N ALA A 149 -21.90 -10.38 28.14
CA ALA A 149 -22.18 -10.02 29.48
C ALA A 149 -23.46 -9.14 29.58
N SER A 150 -23.93 -8.88 30.77
CA SER A 150 -25.17 -8.08 31.02
C SER A 150 -25.06 -6.65 30.48
N ASP A 151 -23.84 -6.10 30.43
CA ASP A 151 -23.55 -4.79 29.88
C ASP A 151 -23.48 -4.78 28.33
N GLY A 152 -23.64 -5.92 27.67
CA GLY A 152 -23.58 -6.07 26.23
C GLY A 152 -22.19 -6.27 25.68
N LEU A 153 -21.15 -6.23 26.49
CA LEU A 153 -19.78 -6.50 26.02
C LEU A 153 -19.57 -8.00 25.80
N PRO A 154 -18.78 -8.38 24.79
CA PRO A 154 -18.42 -9.78 24.61
C PRO A 154 -17.53 -10.27 25.76
N LEU A 155 -17.66 -11.53 26.11
CA LEU A 155 -16.87 -12.12 27.20
C LEU A 155 -15.38 -12.14 26.81
N ARG A 156 -14.52 -11.68 27.72
CA ARG A 156 -13.08 -11.51 27.49
C ARG A 156 -12.37 -12.80 27.02
N LYS A 157 -12.87 -13.97 27.41
CA LYS A 157 -12.29 -15.28 27.04
C LYS A 157 -12.16 -15.50 25.52
N TYR A 158 -12.96 -14.78 24.71
CA TYR A 158 -12.90 -14.89 23.24
C TYR A 158 -11.93 -13.90 22.57
N PHE A 159 -11.33 -13.00 23.33
CA PHE A 159 -10.58 -11.85 22.78
C PHE A 159 -9.19 -11.73 23.40
N ASP A 160 -8.33 -12.71 23.16
CA ASP A 160 -6.93 -12.67 23.57
C ASP A 160 -6.07 -12.04 22.43
N ARG A 161 -6.28 -10.74 22.22
CA ARG A 161 -5.62 -10.01 21.14
C ARG A 161 -4.09 -10.02 21.31
N GLY A 162 -3.40 -10.51 20.28
CA GLY A 162 -1.94 -10.60 20.26
C GLY A 162 -1.40 -12.00 20.60
N ARG A 163 -2.19 -12.85 21.23
CA ARG A 163 -1.82 -14.25 21.57
C ARG A 163 -2.68 -15.27 20.87
N ASP A 164 -3.87 -14.86 20.41
CA ASP A 164 -4.84 -15.72 19.73
C ASP A 164 -4.30 -16.18 18.35
N GLN A 165 -4.65 -17.38 17.97
CA GLN A 165 -4.26 -17.97 16.69
C GLN A 165 -5.15 -17.48 15.56
N TRP A 166 -4.60 -17.49 14.33
CA TRP A 166 -5.30 -17.22 13.11
C TRP A 166 -5.75 -18.51 12.43
N VAL A 167 -7.05 -18.63 12.18
CA VAL A 167 -7.65 -19.75 11.46
C VAL A 167 -7.96 -19.32 10.03
N ARG A 168 -7.55 -20.11 9.07
CA ARG A 168 -7.89 -19.91 7.66
C ARG A 168 -9.32 -20.33 7.41
N ILE A 169 -10.08 -19.50 6.69
CA ILE A 169 -11.47 -19.74 6.34
C ILE A 169 -11.72 -19.40 4.87
N SER A 170 -12.81 -19.90 4.31
CA SER A 170 -13.24 -19.51 2.98
C SER A 170 -13.75 -18.07 2.94
N HIS A 171 -13.81 -17.47 1.76
CA HIS A 171 -14.41 -16.15 1.57
C HIS A 171 -15.87 -16.13 1.98
N ASP A 172 -16.64 -17.18 1.64
CA ASP A 172 -18.04 -17.28 1.96
C ASP A 172 -18.27 -17.38 3.47
N GLU A 173 -17.43 -18.14 4.17
CA GLU A 173 -17.47 -18.21 5.63
C GLU A 173 -17.12 -16.86 6.26
N ALA A 174 -16.12 -16.16 5.74
CA ALA A 174 -15.78 -14.82 6.20
C ALA A 174 -16.94 -13.84 6.02
N ALA A 175 -17.60 -13.85 4.86
CA ALA A 175 -18.76 -13.01 4.59
C ALA A 175 -19.92 -13.32 5.55
N LYS A 176 -20.20 -14.60 5.82
CA LYS A 176 -21.24 -15.02 6.79
C LYS A 176 -20.91 -14.53 8.20
N ILE A 177 -19.66 -14.68 8.64
CA ILE A 177 -19.25 -14.21 9.98
C ILE A 177 -19.39 -12.69 10.07
N VAL A 178 -18.99 -11.94 9.06
CA VAL A 178 -19.10 -10.46 9.05
C VAL A 178 -20.58 -10.06 9.11
N ALA A 179 -21.42 -10.62 8.24
CA ALA A 179 -22.84 -10.29 8.20
C ALA A 179 -23.55 -10.61 9.52
N ALA A 180 -23.30 -11.80 10.09
CA ALA A 180 -23.85 -12.18 11.38
C ALA A 180 -23.35 -11.27 12.52
N SER A 181 -22.10 -10.86 12.48
CA SER A 181 -21.53 -9.95 13.48
C SER A 181 -22.18 -8.57 13.44
N LEU A 182 -22.36 -8.00 12.24
CA LEU A 182 -23.03 -6.70 12.06
C LEU A 182 -24.48 -6.78 12.55
N LYS A 183 -25.21 -7.83 12.17
CA LYS A 183 -26.58 -8.07 12.64
C LYS A 183 -26.62 -8.17 14.17
N ASN A 184 -25.73 -8.98 14.76
CA ASN A 184 -25.68 -9.15 16.21
C ASN A 184 -25.39 -7.82 16.94
N ILE A 185 -24.51 -6.97 16.44
CA ILE A 185 -24.24 -5.65 17.01
C ILE A 185 -25.52 -4.80 16.96
N ALA A 186 -26.17 -4.72 15.81
CA ALA A 186 -27.39 -3.95 15.66
C ALA A 186 -28.51 -4.43 16.63
N GLU A 187 -28.72 -5.74 16.73
CA GLU A 187 -29.69 -6.34 17.64
C GLU A 187 -29.36 -6.09 19.11
N THR A 188 -28.05 -6.22 19.47
CA THR A 188 -27.58 -6.03 20.86
C THR A 188 -27.88 -4.63 21.38
N TYR A 189 -27.82 -3.62 20.54
CA TYR A 189 -27.98 -2.23 20.93
C TYR A 189 -29.30 -1.60 20.46
N SER A 190 -30.28 -2.42 20.10
CA SER A 190 -31.64 -1.96 19.75
C SER A 190 -32.57 -1.89 20.97
N GLY A 191 -33.53 -0.95 20.91
CA GLY A 191 -34.59 -0.78 21.88
C GLY A 191 -34.12 -0.37 23.27
N GLU A 192 -34.97 -0.56 24.27
CA GLU A 192 -34.69 -0.16 25.65
C GLU A 192 -33.54 -0.98 26.28
N GLU A 193 -33.42 -2.25 25.91
CA GLU A 193 -32.31 -3.07 26.36
C GLU A 193 -30.97 -2.59 25.79
N GLY A 194 -30.96 -2.20 24.52
CA GLY A 194 -29.80 -1.61 23.89
C GLY A 194 -29.38 -0.29 24.55
N LYS A 195 -30.37 0.56 24.90
CA LYS A 195 -30.15 1.80 25.65
C LYS A 195 -29.47 1.52 26.99
N ARG A 196 -30.03 0.59 27.77
CA ARG A 196 -29.46 0.18 29.08
C ARG A 196 -28.01 -0.30 28.95
N ARG A 197 -27.71 -1.10 27.93
CA ARG A 197 -26.36 -1.60 27.68
C ARG A 197 -25.38 -0.48 27.36
N LEU A 198 -25.79 0.49 26.52
CA LEU A 198 -24.98 1.65 26.23
C LEU A 198 -24.71 2.52 27.45
N GLN A 199 -25.72 2.73 28.30
CA GLN A 199 -25.59 3.42 29.59
C GLN A 199 -24.60 2.69 30.51
N ALA A 200 -24.71 1.36 30.63
CA ALA A 200 -23.81 0.53 31.43
C ALA A 200 -22.35 0.60 30.91
N GLN A 201 -22.16 0.89 29.64
CA GLN A 201 -20.84 1.12 28.98
C GLN A 201 -20.39 2.58 29.05
N HIS A 202 -21.13 3.46 29.74
CA HIS A 202 -20.83 4.87 29.92
C HIS A 202 -20.78 5.68 28.60
N TYR A 203 -21.63 5.35 27.63
CA TYR A 203 -21.82 6.20 26.45
C TYR A 203 -22.57 7.48 26.83
N ASP A 204 -22.29 8.56 26.10
CA ASP A 204 -22.95 9.86 26.29
C ASP A 204 -24.47 9.76 26.05
N GLU A 205 -25.25 10.28 27.00
CA GLU A 205 -26.72 10.24 26.96
C GLU A 205 -27.28 10.93 25.72
N ALA A 206 -26.69 12.04 25.28
CA ALA A 206 -27.15 12.74 24.08
C ALA A 206 -26.94 11.88 22.81
N VAL A 207 -25.88 11.08 22.78
CA VAL A 207 -25.64 10.13 21.68
C VAL A 207 -26.65 9.00 21.73
N ILE A 208 -26.95 8.47 22.94
CA ILE A 208 -27.90 7.39 23.13
C ILE A 208 -29.32 7.84 22.69
N GLU A 209 -29.74 9.04 23.10
CA GLU A 209 -31.02 9.63 22.70
C GLU A 209 -31.12 9.87 21.20
N ALA A 210 -30.01 10.34 20.58
CA ALA A 210 -29.94 10.56 19.13
C ALA A 210 -30.11 9.27 18.32
N MET A 211 -29.76 8.12 18.88
CA MET A 211 -29.93 6.81 18.24
C MET A 211 -31.41 6.38 18.15
N LYS A 212 -32.28 6.94 18.96
CA LYS A 212 -33.71 6.63 18.99
C LYS A 212 -34.03 5.11 19.10
N GLY A 213 -33.19 4.39 19.81
CA GLY A 213 -33.31 2.93 19.95
C GLY A 213 -32.95 2.12 18.70
N ALA A 214 -32.38 2.75 17.68
CA ALA A 214 -31.94 2.06 16.46
C ALA A 214 -30.51 1.56 16.63
N GLY A 215 -30.34 0.28 16.95
CA GLY A 215 -29.02 -0.34 17.17
C GLY A 215 -28.09 -0.29 15.95
N THR A 216 -28.64 -0.10 14.75
CA THR A 216 -27.86 0.13 13.53
C THR A 216 -27.01 1.40 13.59
N GLN A 217 -27.41 2.38 14.43
CA GLN A 217 -26.65 3.61 14.65
C GLN A 217 -25.32 3.38 15.41
N SER A 218 -25.16 2.22 16.06
CA SER A 218 -23.85 1.82 16.62
C SER A 218 -22.82 1.43 15.56
N LEU A 219 -23.26 1.21 14.32
CA LEU A 219 -22.38 0.90 13.20
C LEU A 219 -21.96 2.18 12.48
N LYS A 220 -20.66 2.48 12.47
CA LYS A 220 -20.11 3.64 11.74
C LYS A 220 -19.31 3.17 10.55
N PHE A 221 -19.76 3.54 9.37
CA PHE A 221 -19.00 3.33 8.13
C PHE A 221 -18.10 4.53 7.88
N ARG A 222 -16.80 4.28 7.77
CA ARG A 222 -15.83 5.33 7.44
C ARG A 222 -15.04 4.91 6.22
N GLY A 223 -15.00 5.78 5.22
CA GLY A 223 -14.11 5.62 4.07
C GLY A 223 -12.71 6.10 4.39
N GLY A 224 -11.72 5.46 3.78
CA GLY A 224 -10.36 5.99 3.75
C GLY A 224 -10.25 7.15 2.76
N MET A 225 -9.24 7.97 2.94
CA MET A 225 -8.91 9.10 2.03
C MET A 225 -8.85 8.69 0.54
N PRO A 226 -8.36 7.51 0.14
CA PRO A 226 -8.34 7.08 -1.26
C PRO A 226 -9.72 7.00 -1.91
N LEU A 227 -10.75 6.81 -1.11
CA LEU A 227 -12.12 6.71 -1.62
C LEU A 227 -12.77 8.06 -1.90
N LEU A 228 -12.21 9.16 -1.42
CA LEU A 228 -12.79 10.49 -1.61
C LEU A 228 -12.83 10.92 -3.08
N GLY A 229 -11.89 10.49 -3.89
CA GLY A 229 -11.85 10.78 -5.32
C GLY A 229 -12.63 9.80 -6.20
N ILE A 230 -12.88 8.60 -5.70
CA ILE A 230 -13.50 7.53 -6.48
C ILE A 230 -14.99 7.45 -6.20
N THR A 231 -15.46 7.95 -5.04
CA THR A 231 -16.73 7.47 -4.62
C THR A 231 -17.68 8.50 -4.13
N ARG A 232 -18.55 8.50 -4.83
CA ARG A 232 -19.97 8.60 -4.53
C ARG A 232 -20.55 7.29 -3.94
N ILE A 233 -19.72 6.35 -3.46
CA ILE A 233 -20.18 5.14 -2.76
C ILE A 233 -20.98 5.48 -1.53
N PHE A 234 -20.64 6.56 -0.83
CA PHE A 234 -21.42 7.07 0.28
C PHE A 234 -22.80 7.61 -0.08
N GLY A 235 -23.08 7.79 -1.35
CA GLY A 235 -24.43 8.11 -1.85
C GLY A 235 -25.28 6.89 -2.18
N LEU A 236 -24.75 5.70 -1.98
CA LEU A 236 -25.46 4.43 -2.19
C LEU A 236 -25.97 3.78 -0.88
N TYR A 237 -25.70 4.42 0.29
CA TYR A 237 -26.17 3.96 1.60
C TYR A 237 -27.14 4.94 2.22
#